data_721be0fd70a8b85353796733120f1b86
#
_entry.id   721be0fd70a8b85353796733120f1b86
#
_cell.length_a   1.000
_cell.length_b   1.000
_cell.length_c   1.000
_cell.angle_alpha   90.00
_cell.angle_beta   90.00
_cell.angle_gamma   90.00
#
_symmetry.space_group_name_H-M   'P 1'
#
loop_
_entity.id
_entity.type
_entity.pdbx_description
1 polymer ?
#
loop_
_entity_poly.entity_id
_entity_poly.type
_entity_poly.pdbx_seq_one_letter_code
_entity_poly.pdbx_strand_id
1 'polypeptide(L)'
;PVELTIAGVTRQISALYDTGNTLKDPLSGCPVLVADWTLLRDCCPNLKIKSADLTAPEQLIGRLHHAYPQLHPRLLPYKTVSNAGGMLLAVTPEKILIQGRGERMLIAFSPVTVSDGGGYQALLGGKR
;
A
#
# COMPACT_ATOMS: atom_id res chain seq x y z
N PRO A 1 -7.42 5.56 -13.16
CA PRO A 1 -6.00 5.19 -13.19
C PRO A 1 -5.20 5.93 -12.13
N VAL A 2 -4.22 5.23 -11.61
CA VAL A 2 -3.33 5.77 -10.58
C VAL A 2 -1.90 5.60 -11.06
N GLU A 3 -1.13 6.69 -11.01
CA GLU A 3 0.30 6.63 -11.26
C GLU A 3 1.01 6.85 -9.94
N LEU A 4 1.96 5.98 -9.61
CA LEU A 4 2.69 6.11 -8.37
C LEU A 4 4.16 5.81 -8.56
N THR A 5 4.97 6.40 -7.71
CA THR A 5 6.41 6.18 -7.70
C THR A 5 6.82 5.72 -6.33
N ILE A 6 7.43 4.53 -6.28
CA ILE A 6 7.94 3.92 -5.04
C ILE A 6 9.38 3.50 -5.32
N ALA A 7 10.30 3.94 -4.45
CA ALA A 7 11.72 3.59 -4.56
C ALA A 7 12.28 3.91 -5.95
N GLY A 8 11.86 5.03 -6.51
CA GLY A 8 12.31 5.48 -7.83
C GLY A 8 11.66 4.77 -9.01
N VAL A 9 10.75 3.82 -8.77
CA VAL A 9 10.07 3.07 -9.83
C VAL A 9 8.65 3.61 -9.98
N THR A 10 8.31 4.04 -11.19
CA THR A 10 6.99 4.56 -11.51
C THR A 10 6.16 3.47 -12.16
N ARG A 11 4.93 3.31 -11.67
CA ARG A 11 3.98 2.33 -12.18
C ARG A 11 2.62 2.97 -12.35
N GLN A 12 1.90 2.50 -13.36
CA GLN A 12 0.50 2.85 -13.54
C GLN A 12 -0.33 1.63 -13.19
N ILE A 13 -1.29 1.83 -12.31
CA ILE A 13 -2.17 0.76 -11.86
C ILE A 13 -3.62 1.22 -11.94
N SER A 14 -4.51 0.25 -11.91
CA SER A 14 -5.95 0.50 -11.81
C SER A 14 -6.37 0.33 -10.37
N ALA A 15 -7.19 1.24 -9.89
CA ALA A 15 -7.72 1.16 -8.54
C ALA A 15 -9.25 1.19 -8.59
N LEU A 16 -9.85 0.42 -7.73
CA LEU A 16 -11.30 0.39 -7.56
C LEU A 16 -11.66 1.27 -6.37
N TYR A 17 -12.68 2.12 -6.54
CA TYR A 17 -13.24 2.84 -5.41
C TYR A 17 -14.04 1.88 -4.56
N ASP A 18 -13.67 1.78 -3.30
CA ASP A 18 -14.29 0.87 -2.35
C ASP A 18 -14.76 1.67 -1.15
N THR A 19 -16.07 1.87 -1.04
CA THR A 19 -16.64 2.65 0.05
C THR A 19 -16.40 2.01 1.41
N GLY A 20 -16.09 0.71 1.44
CA GLY A 20 -15.71 0.03 2.67
C GLY A 20 -14.29 0.29 3.10
N ASN A 21 -13.47 0.88 2.23
CA ASN A 21 -12.09 1.18 2.58
C ASN A 21 -12.04 2.55 3.26
N THR A 22 -12.03 2.54 4.60
CA THR A 22 -11.93 3.76 5.41
C THR A 22 -10.58 3.84 6.12
N LEU A 23 -9.60 3.08 5.65
CA LEU A 23 -8.30 3.01 6.32
C LEU A 23 -7.59 4.35 6.24
N LYS A 24 -7.09 4.81 7.38
CA LYS A 24 -6.32 6.04 7.50
C LYS A 24 -5.14 5.82 8.41
N ASP A 25 -4.11 6.61 8.21
CA ASP A 25 -3.00 6.65 9.16
C ASP A 25 -3.52 7.29 10.46
N PRO A 26 -3.49 6.58 11.59
CA PRO A 26 -4.02 7.13 12.84
C PRO A 26 -3.24 8.35 13.34
N LEU A 27 -2.00 8.54 12.93
CA LEU A 27 -1.20 9.68 13.37
C LEU A 27 -1.45 10.92 12.54
N SER A 28 -1.55 10.79 11.23
CA SER A 28 -1.66 11.94 10.33
C SER A 28 -3.06 12.15 9.78
N GLY A 29 -3.91 11.14 9.84
CA GLY A 29 -5.22 11.17 9.19
C GLY A 29 -5.17 10.98 7.69
N CYS A 30 -3.99 10.73 7.12
CA CYS A 30 -3.88 10.54 5.68
C CYS A 30 -4.68 9.34 5.22
N PRO A 31 -5.41 9.45 4.12
CA PRO A 31 -6.07 8.30 3.52
C PRO A 31 -5.04 7.30 3.01
N VAL A 32 -5.45 6.05 2.89
CA VAL A 32 -4.57 4.95 2.53
C VAL A 32 -5.14 4.22 1.33
N LEU A 33 -4.31 4.07 0.30
CA LEU A 33 -4.60 3.19 -0.82
C LEU A 33 -4.07 1.81 -0.47
N VAL A 34 -4.90 0.79 -0.64
CA VAL A 34 -4.50 -0.59 -0.36
C VAL A 34 -4.19 -1.28 -1.68
N ALA A 35 -2.97 -1.73 -1.84
CA ALA A 35 -2.50 -2.36 -3.08
C ALA A 35 -2.05 -3.79 -2.81
N ASP A 36 -1.95 -4.58 -3.89
CA ASP A 36 -1.35 -5.90 -3.81
C ASP A 36 0.12 -5.78 -3.38
N TRP A 37 0.56 -6.71 -2.55
CA TRP A 37 1.95 -6.75 -2.10
C TRP A 37 2.94 -6.85 -3.27
N THR A 38 2.49 -7.40 -4.39
CA THR A 38 3.35 -7.57 -5.56
C THR A 38 3.83 -6.23 -6.12
N LEU A 39 3.08 -5.17 -5.88
CA LEU A 39 3.53 -3.83 -6.27
C LEU A 39 4.81 -3.46 -5.53
N LEU A 40 4.88 -3.71 -4.24
CA LEU A 40 6.08 -3.42 -3.47
C LEU A 40 7.24 -4.30 -3.92
N ARG A 41 6.99 -5.58 -4.16
CA ARG A 41 8.00 -6.49 -4.67
C ARG A 41 8.60 -5.96 -5.98
N ASP A 42 7.75 -5.51 -6.89
CA ASP A 42 8.20 -5.06 -8.20
C ASP A 42 8.97 -3.74 -8.13
N CYS A 43 8.61 -2.88 -7.17
CA CYS A 43 9.31 -1.61 -6.99
C CYS A 43 10.61 -1.74 -6.21
N CYS A 44 10.78 -2.83 -5.46
CA CYS A 44 11.98 -3.06 -4.65
C CYS A 44 12.54 -4.46 -4.94
N PRO A 45 12.97 -4.72 -6.19
CA PRO A 45 13.34 -6.08 -6.58
C PRO A 45 14.54 -6.63 -5.81
N ASN A 46 15.44 -5.77 -5.35
CA ASN A 46 16.64 -6.22 -4.64
C ASN A 46 16.34 -6.80 -3.27
N LEU A 47 15.18 -6.50 -2.71
CA LEU A 47 14.80 -7.03 -1.40
C LEU A 47 14.21 -8.42 -1.46
N LYS A 48 13.87 -8.91 -2.66
CA LYS A 48 13.35 -10.27 -2.87
C LYS A 48 12.17 -10.55 -1.94
N ILE A 49 11.21 -9.63 -1.92
CA ILE A 49 10.05 -9.71 -1.04
C ILE A 49 9.15 -10.86 -1.45
N LYS A 50 8.64 -11.59 -0.47
CA LYS A 50 7.70 -12.70 -0.67
C LYS A 50 6.41 -12.40 0.10
N SER A 51 5.32 -13.07 -0.28
CA SER A 51 4.04 -12.84 0.38
C SER A 51 4.12 -13.10 1.89
N ALA A 52 4.91 -14.10 2.31
CA ALA A 52 5.07 -14.40 3.73
C ALA A 52 5.66 -13.22 4.50
N ASP A 53 6.48 -12.39 3.86
CA ASP A 53 7.05 -11.22 4.52
C ASP A 53 5.97 -10.20 4.89
N LEU A 54 4.86 -10.18 4.15
CA LEU A 54 3.77 -9.24 4.39
C LEU A 54 2.81 -9.75 5.47
N THR A 55 2.78 -11.05 5.74
CA THR A 55 1.93 -11.60 6.80
C THR A 55 2.53 -11.37 8.19
N ALA A 56 3.85 -11.19 8.25
CA ALA A 56 4.55 -10.85 9.50
C ALA A 56 5.54 -9.74 9.17
N PRO A 57 5.05 -8.50 8.99
CA PRO A 57 5.82 -7.46 8.32
C PRO A 57 6.88 -6.78 9.16
N GLU A 58 7.04 -7.15 10.42
CA GLU A 58 7.97 -6.46 11.31
C GLU A 58 9.41 -6.49 10.82
N GLN A 59 9.84 -7.64 10.30
CA GLN A 59 11.20 -7.75 9.78
C GLN A 59 11.37 -7.02 8.46
N LEU A 60 10.33 -7.04 7.63
CA LEU A 60 10.37 -6.37 6.34
C LEU A 60 10.51 -4.85 6.52
N ILE A 61 9.89 -4.30 7.55
CA ILE A 61 10.02 -2.87 7.84
C ILE A 61 11.49 -2.48 8.02
N GLY A 62 12.23 -3.25 8.80
CA GLY A 62 13.65 -2.97 9.01
C GLY A 62 14.44 -3.00 7.72
N ARG A 63 14.18 -3.98 6.87
CA ARG A 63 14.85 -4.10 5.57
C ARG A 63 14.51 -2.92 4.66
N LEU A 64 13.24 -2.53 4.62
CA LEU A 64 12.81 -1.38 3.83
C LEU A 64 13.40 -0.09 4.35
N HIS A 65 13.38 0.10 5.66
CA HIS A 65 13.91 1.32 6.26
C HIS A 65 15.40 1.46 5.96
N HIS A 66 16.13 0.36 5.99
CA HIS A 66 17.56 0.38 5.71
C HIS A 66 17.82 0.70 4.22
N ALA A 67 17.09 0.06 3.31
CA ALA A 67 17.34 0.18 1.88
C ALA A 67 16.72 1.45 1.28
N TYR A 68 15.54 1.84 1.77
CA TYR A 68 14.77 2.96 1.21
C TYR A 68 14.15 3.77 2.33
N PRO A 69 14.98 4.50 3.12
CA PRO A 69 14.45 5.26 4.27
C PRO A 69 13.44 6.34 3.88
N GLN A 70 13.51 6.83 2.63
CA GLN A 70 12.57 7.84 2.15
C GLN A 70 11.13 7.34 2.08
N LEU A 71 10.91 6.04 2.10
CA LEU A 71 9.56 5.48 2.07
C LEU A 71 8.87 5.55 3.43
N HIS A 72 9.63 5.80 4.50
CA HIS A 72 9.08 5.88 5.86
C HIS A 72 8.16 4.70 6.18
N PRO A 73 8.65 3.46 6.03
CA PRO A 73 7.79 2.30 6.23
C PRO A 73 7.26 2.24 7.67
N ARG A 74 6.02 1.81 7.79
CA ARG A 74 5.35 1.75 9.09
C ARG A 74 4.27 0.69 9.06
N LEU A 75 3.76 0.34 10.25
CA LEU A 75 2.63 -0.56 10.36
C LEU A 75 1.37 0.24 10.61
N LEU A 76 0.30 -0.13 9.94
CA LEU A 76 -1.02 0.46 10.16
C LEU A 76 -1.97 -0.62 10.68
N PRO A 77 -2.71 -0.33 11.75
CA PRO A 77 -3.72 -1.28 12.20
C PRO A 77 -4.91 -1.28 11.25
N TYR A 78 -5.52 -2.45 11.09
CA TYR A 78 -6.74 -2.57 10.31
C TYR A 78 -7.64 -3.60 10.96
N LYS A 79 -8.94 -3.50 10.66
CA LYS A 79 -9.93 -4.46 11.11
C LYS A 79 -10.75 -4.95 9.94
N THR A 80 -11.21 -6.19 10.03
CA THR A 80 -12.15 -6.75 9.09
C THR A 80 -13.45 -7.04 9.83
N VAL A 81 -14.52 -7.24 9.07
CA VAL A 81 -15.83 -7.55 9.64
C VAL A 81 -15.80 -8.85 10.45
N SER A 82 -15.02 -9.82 10.00
CA SER A 82 -15.03 -11.17 10.57
C SER A 82 -13.93 -11.44 11.55
N ASN A 83 -13.06 -10.43 11.88
CA ASN A 83 -11.87 -10.75 12.63
C ASN A 83 -11.33 -9.49 13.31
N ALA A 84 -10.49 -9.70 14.29
CA ALA A 84 -9.90 -8.61 15.04
C ALA A 84 -9.00 -7.70 14.20
N GLY A 85 -8.62 -8.15 13.00
CA GLY A 85 -7.72 -7.41 12.16
C GLY A 85 -6.27 -7.73 12.44
N GLY A 86 -5.40 -6.86 12.03
CA GLY A 86 -3.97 -7.03 12.17
C GLY A 86 -3.26 -5.75 11.77
N MET A 87 -2.03 -5.91 11.25
CA MET A 87 -1.22 -4.77 10.83
C MET A 87 -0.87 -4.91 9.37
N LEU A 88 -0.96 -3.82 8.63
CA LEU A 88 -0.49 -3.76 7.24
C LEU A 88 0.77 -2.92 7.17
N LEU A 89 1.71 -3.35 6.37
CA LEU A 89 2.87 -2.55 6.04
C LEU A 89 2.43 -1.42 5.13
N ALA A 90 2.83 -0.20 5.44
CA ALA A 90 2.53 0.97 4.60
C ALA A 90 3.78 1.78 4.37
N VAL A 91 3.81 2.48 3.23
CA VAL A 91 4.91 3.37 2.88
C VAL A 91 4.35 4.71 2.41
N THR A 92 5.19 5.73 2.46
CA THR A 92 4.91 7.01 1.83
C THR A 92 5.48 6.97 0.42
N PRO A 93 4.65 6.99 -0.62
CA PRO A 93 5.17 7.00 -1.99
C PRO A 93 5.89 8.31 -2.26
N GLU A 94 6.86 8.27 -3.17
CA GLU A 94 7.53 9.50 -3.60
C GLU A 94 6.58 10.37 -4.41
N LYS A 95 5.61 9.73 -5.08
CA LYS A 95 4.63 10.45 -5.88
C LYS A 95 3.39 9.56 -6.04
N ILE A 96 2.22 10.17 -5.98
CA ILE A 96 0.99 9.50 -6.34
C ILE A 96 0.06 10.49 -7.05
N LEU A 97 -0.41 10.11 -8.23
CA LEU A 97 -1.37 10.88 -9.00
C LEU A 97 -2.61 10.03 -9.22
N ILE A 98 -3.76 10.59 -8.92
CA ILE A 98 -5.04 9.96 -9.18
C ILE A 98 -5.74 10.82 -10.22
N GLN A 99 -5.98 10.23 -11.39
CA GLN A 99 -6.56 10.95 -12.53
C GLN A 99 -5.77 12.22 -12.84
N GLY A 100 -4.44 12.12 -12.79
CA GLY A 100 -3.54 13.19 -13.11
C GLY A 100 -3.33 14.23 -12.01
N ARG A 101 -3.98 14.07 -10.85
CA ARG A 101 -3.87 15.03 -9.74
C ARG A 101 -3.02 14.44 -8.63
N GLY A 102 -2.08 15.25 -8.14
CA GLY A 102 -1.26 14.86 -7.00
C GLY A 102 -2.12 14.69 -5.74
N GLU A 103 -1.88 13.61 -5.02
CA GLU A 103 -2.61 13.30 -3.79
C GLU A 103 -1.64 13.03 -2.66
N ARG A 104 -2.09 13.25 -1.44
CA ARG A 104 -1.31 12.95 -0.26
C ARG A 104 -1.91 11.73 0.40
N MET A 105 -1.27 10.58 0.17
CA MET A 105 -1.78 9.29 0.64
C MET A 105 -0.62 8.40 1.03
N LEU A 106 -0.92 7.43 1.89
CA LEU A 106 -0.04 6.30 2.11
C LEU A 106 -0.48 5.14 1.23
N ILE A 107 0.43 4.21 0.99
CA ILE A 107 0.11 2.96 0.31
C ILE A 107 0.37 1.83 1.29
N ALA A 108 -0.66 1.04 1.59
CA ALA A 108 -0.55 -0.17 2.38
C ALA A 108 -0.61 -1.37 1.46
N PHE A 109 0.07 -2.44 1.85
CA PHE A 109 0.22 -3.62 0.99
C PHE A 109 -0.50 -4.80 1.60
N SER A 110 -1.44 -5.36 0.84
CA SER A 110 -2.17 -6.54 1.25
C SER A 110 -1.36 -7.79 0.96
N PRO A 111 -1.23 -8.72 1.92
CA PRO A 111 -0.55 -9.99 1.66
C PRO A 111 -1.33 -10.92 0.74
N VAL A 112 -2.61 -10.62 0.53
CA VAL A 112 -3.45 -11.37 -0.42
C VAL A 112 -3.85 -10.44 -1.56
N THR A 113 -4.22 -11.04 -2.67
CA THR A 113 -4.65 -10.27 -3.84
C THR A 113 -5.90 -9.45 -3.52
N VAL A 114 -5.88 -8.16 -3.81
CA VAL A 114 -7.05 -7.30 -3.61
C VAL A 114 -8.04 -7.43 -4.74
N SER A 115 -7.59 -7.87 -5.91
CA SER A 115 -8.43 -8.05 -7.08
C SER A 115 -9.13 -9.41 -6.98
N ASP A 116 -10.40 -9.43 -7.34
CA ASP A 116 -11.17 -10.68 -7.46
C ASP A 116 -11.41 -11.04 -8.93
N GLY A 117 -10.44 -10.72 -9.78
CA GLY A 117 -10.55 -10.94 -11.21
C GLY A 117 -11.03 -9.72 -11.97
N GLY A 118 -11.24 -8.59 -11.28
CA GLY A 118 -11.79 -7.39 -11.87
C GLY A 118 -10.81 -6.49 -12.60
N GLY A 119 -9.54 -6.88 -12.69
CA GLY A 119 -8.56 -6.10 -13.46
C GLY A 119 -8.02 -4.88 -12.75
N TYR A 120 -8.16 -4.79 -11.43
CA TYR A 120 -7.56 -3.73 -10.63
C TYR A 120 -6.56 -4.32 -9.64
N GLN A 121 -5.62 -3.49 -9.20
CA GLN A 121 -4.55 -3.89 -8.30
C GLN A 121 -4.61 -3.18 -6.97
N ALA A 122 -5.54 -2.26 -6.78
CA ALA A 122 -5.59 -1.46 -5.56
C ALA A 122 -7.02 -1.03 -5.26
N LEU A 123 -7.23 -0.66 -3.99
CA LEU A 123 -8.51 -0.15 -3.50
C LEU A 123 -8.33 1.27 -2.97
N LEU A 124 -9.20 2.18 -3.40
CA LEU A 124 -9.27 3.54 -2.89
C LEU A 124 -10.51 3.69 -2.02
N GLY A 125 -10.45 4.58 -1.04
CA GLY A 125 -11.64 4.96 -0.30
C GLY A 125 -12.65 5.61 -1.24
N GLY A 126 -13.93 5.29 -1.07
CA GLY A 126 -14.97 5.77 -1.97
C GLY A 126 -15.29 7.23 -1.83
N LYS A 127 -14.88 7.85 -0.75
CA LYS A 127 -15.16 9.26 -0.51
C LYS A 127 -13.94 9.93 0.08
N ARG A 128 -13.60 11.05 -0.47
CA ARG A 128 -12.41 11.79 -0.07
C ARG A 128 -12.67 13.28 0.03
#